data_412bd1b72c60ebfea1f6cb32fdf105f7
#
_entry.id   412bd1b72c60ebfea1f6cb32fdf105f7
#
_cell.length_a   1.000
_cell.length_b   1.000
_cell.length_c   1.000
_cell.angle_alpha   90.00
_cell.angle_beta   90.00
_cell.angle_gamma   90.00
#
_symmetry.space_group_name_H-M   'P 1'
#
loop_
_entity.id
_entity.type
_entity.pdbx_description
1 polymer ?
#
loop_
_entity_poly.entity_id
_entity_poly.type
_entity_poly.pdbx_seq_one_letter_code
_entity_poly.pdbx_strand_id
1 'polypeptide(L)'
;MKSKGFTLLECLLSLWVLAICLLMISGIVKHLAPVNQQIMARKDQEWHVFLFQLERELSTCVYLSVSENTLYLRSSQNNSVTIDRINRVLRKRDNNGYQPLLTEVTDVSFEKIGAAIRFTVSFENGEQKIGQWKIHTQEAA
;
A
#
# COMPACT_ATOMS: atom_id res chain seq x y z
N MET A 1 -10.61 55.04 35.30
CA MET A 1 -10.70 54.01 34.23
C MET A 1 -12.13 53.70 33.94
N LYS A 2 -12.65 54.06 32.75
CA LYS A 2 -14.03 53.67 32.34
C LYS A 2 -13.99 52.23 31.85
N SER A 3 -14.51 51.32 32.63
CA SER A 3 -14.77 49.96 32.19
C SER A 3 -15.91 50.03 31.16
N LYS A 4 -15.59 49.87 29.90
CA LYS A 4 -16.58 49.72 28.84
C LYS A 4 -17.23 48.34 29.03
N GLY A 5 -18.47 48.33 29.50
CA GLY A 5 -19.27 47.10 29.56
C GLY A 5 -19.49 46.55 28.15
N PHE A 6 -19.39 45.22 28.00
CA PHE A 6 -19.72 44.51 26.80
C PHE A 6 -21.19 44.80 26.43
N THR A 7 -21.44 45.32 25.24
CA THR A 7 -22.80 45.65 24.82
C THR A 7 -23.52 44.38 24.36
N LEU A 8 -24.84 44.34 24.56
CA LEU A 8 -25.68 43.21 24.14
C LEU A 8 -25.56 42.95 22.64
N LEU A 9 -25.33 44.00 21.86
CA LEU A 9 -25.07 43.91 20.42
C LEU A 9 -23.77 43.20 20.08
N GLU A 10 -22.72 43.43 20.86
CA GLU A 10 -21.41 42.73 20.71
C GLU A 10 -21.53 41.23 21.00
N CYS A 11 -22.32 40.85 22.01
CA CYS A 11 -22.63 39.46 22.29
C CYS A 11 -23.36 38.78 21.14
N LEU A 12 -24.38 39.45 20.57
CA LEU A 12 -25.12 38.91 19.43
C LEU A 12 -24.25 38.73 18.18
N LEU A 13 -23.39 39.71 17.87
CA LEU A 13 -22.45 39.63 16.77
C LEU A 13 -21.46 38.49 16.95
N SER A 14 -20.90 38.31 18.16
CA SER A 14 -19.97 37.24 18.47
C SER A 14 -20.61 35.86 18.32
N LEU A 15 -21.83 35.67 18.78
CA LEU A 15 -22.60 34.44 18.61
C LEU A 15 -22.88 34.13 17.13
N TRP A 16 -23.18 35.16 16.35
CA TRP A 16 -23.43 35.01 14.91
C TRP A 16 -22.19 34.56 14.15
N VAL A 17 -21.06 35.20 14.43
CA VAL A 17 -19.73 34.79 13.85
C VAL A 17 -19.38 33.37 14.26
N LEU A 18 -19.57 33.03 15.54
CA LEU A 18 -19.30 31.65 16.03
C LEU A 18 -20.17 30.62 15.28
N ALA A 19 -21.46 30.92 15.09
CA ALA A 19 -22.37 30.04 14.37
C ALA A 19 -21.90 29.79 12.93
N ILE A 20 -21.45 30.83 12.22
CA ILE A 20 -20.93 30.72 10.85
C ILE A 20 -19.64 29.87 10.83
N CYS A 21 -18.73 30.09 11.78
CA CYS A 21 -17.49 29.29 11.88
C CYS A 21 -17.80 27.80 12.11
N LEU A 22 -18.74 27.47 12.98
CA LEU A 22 -19.16 26.09 13.25
C LEU A 22 -19.77 25.42 12.02
N LEU A 23 -20.59 26.17 11.26
CA LEU A 23 -21.15 25.65 10.00
C LEU A 23 -20.05 25.36 8.94
N MET A 24 -19.04 26.22 8.82
CA MET A 24 -17.92 26.00 7.91
C MET A 24 -17.10 24.78 8.32
N ILE A 25 -16.78 24.62 9.60
CA ILE A 25 -16.05 23.46 10.12
C ILE A 25 -16.84 22.17 9.88
N SER A 26 -18.15 22.19 10.14
CA SER A 26 -19.02 21.02 9.90
C SER A 26 -19.06 20.60 8.43
N GLY A 27 -18.97 21.55 7.51
CA GLY A 27 -18.85 21.28 6.06
C GLY A 27 -17.56 20.55 5.73
N ILE A 28 -16.43 20.99 6.25
CA ILE A 28 -15.11 20.38 6.00
C ILE A 28 -15.07 18.94 6.51
N VAL A 29 -15.56 18.70 7.74
CA VAL A 29 -15.56 17.34 8.34
C VAL A 29 -16.38 16.34 7.51
N LYS A 30 -17.51 16.76 6.95
CA LYS A 30 -18.34 15.88 6.09
C LYS A 30 -17.64 15.49 4.78
N HIS A 31 -16.74 16.32 4.26
CA HIS A 31 -16.00 16.03 3.03
C HIS A 31 -14.75 15.17 3.26
N LEU A 32 -14.26 15.03 4.49
CA LEU A 32 -13.08 14.20 4.79
C LEU A 32 -13.40 12.69 4.78
N ALA A 33 -14.60 12.30 5.18
CA ALA A 33 -14.98 10.87 5.23
C ALA A 33 -14.95 10.17 3.85
N PRO A 34 -15.49 10.74 2.75
CA PRO A 34 -15.41 10.10 1.45
C PRO A 34 -13.99 10.04 0.86
N VAL A 35 -13.12 10.99 1.22
CA VAL A 35 -11.72 11.00 0.76
C VAL A 35 -10.97 9.79 1.31
N ASN A 36 -11.13 9.44 2.58
CA ASN A 36 -10.52 8.25 3.16
C ASN A 36 -11.00 6.95 2.51
N GLN A 37 -12.29 6.85 2.17
CA GLN A 37 -12.83 5.68 1.48
C GLN A 37 -12.26 5.54 0.06
N GLN A 38 -12.07 6.65 -0.65
CA GLN A 38 -11.45 6.64 -1.99
C GLN A 38 -9.98 6.23 -1.95
N ILE A 39 -9.23 6.66 -0.93
CA ILE A 39 -7.83 6.27 -0.74
C ILE A 39 -7.72 4.77 -0.45
N MET A 40 -8.58 4.23 0.41
CA MET A 40 -8.60 2.80 0.72
C MET A 40 -8.99 1.95 -0.50
N ALA A 41 -10.02 2.35 -1.23
CA ALA A 41 -10.43 1.66 -2.46
C ALA A 41 -9.33 1.66 -3.52
N ARG A 42 -8.56 2.75 -3.62
CA ARG A 42 -7.42 2.85 -4.54
C ARG A 42 -6.29 1.88 -4.16
N LYS A 43 -5.97 1.77 -2.87
CA LYS A 43 -4.96 0.81 -2.39
C LYS A 43 -5.34 -0.64 -2.62
N ASP A 44 -6.62 -0.97 -2.45
CA ASP A 44 -7.12 -2.31 -2.77
C ASP A 44 -6.99 -2.61 -4.27
N GLN A 45 -7.29 -1.63 -5.12
CA GLN A 45 -7.12 -1.77 -6.55
C GLN A 45 -5.65 -1.94 -6.95
N GLU A 46 -4.73 -1.16 -6.36
CA GLU A 46 -3.28 -1.31 -6.56
C GLU A 46 -2.80 -2.70 -6.15
N TRP A 47 -3.30 -3.24 -5.05
CA TRP A 47 -2.99 -4.59 -4.60
C TRP A 47 -3.43 -5.67 -5.60
N HIS A 48 -4.64 -5.57 -6.14
CA HIS A 48 -5.11 -6.53 -7.14
C HIS A 48 -4.33 -6.45 -8.45
N VAL A 49 -3.98 -5.25 -8.89
CA VAL A 49 -3.11 -5.04 -10.07
C VAL A 49 -1.73 -5.65 -9.82
N PHE A 50 -1.17 -5.43 -8.62
CA PHE A 50 0.10 -6.03 -8.22
C PHE A 50 0.04 -7.57 -8.25
N LEU A 51 -0.99 -8.19 -7.68
CA LEU A 51 -1.14 -9.65 -7.72
C LEU A 51 -1.19 -10.19 -9.14
N PHE A 52 -1.94 -9.54 -10.02
CA PHE A 52 -2.02 -9.92 -11.43
C PHE A 52 -0.67 -9.79 -12.15
N GLN A 53 0.03 -8.69 -11.93
CA GLN A 53 1.36 -8.48 -12.49
C GLN A 53 2.35 -9.52 -11.96
N LEU A 54 2.33 -9.78 -10.65
CA LEU A 54 3.19 -10.76 -10.00
C LEU A 54 2.95 -12.16 -10.56
N GLU A 55 1.71 -12.58 -10.69
CA GLU A 55 1.35 -13.88 -11.26
C GLU A 55 1.85 -14.03 -12.70
N ARG A 56 1.66 -13.01 -13.53
CA ARG A 56 2.16 -12.98 -14.90
C ARG A 56 3.68 -13.08 -14.98
N GLU A 57 4.39 -12.35 -14.15
CA GLU A 57 5.86 -12.36 -14.11
C GLU A 57 6.40 -13.69 -13.58
N LEU A 58 5.77 -14.23 -12.53
CA LEU A 58 6.19 -15.48 -11.91
C LEU A 58 5.83 -16.71 -12.75
N SER A 59 4.81 -16.65 -13.60
CA SER A 59 4.44 -17.76 -14.50
C SER A 59 5.56 -18.15 -15.48
N THR A 60 6.47 -17.22 -15.76
CA THR A 60 7.62 -17.44 -16.64
C THR A 60 8.91 -17.79 -15.87
N CYS A 61 8.83 -17.88 -14.54
CA CYS A 61 9.97 -18.10 -13.67
C CYS A 61 9.87 -19.45 -12.94
N VAL A 62 11.04 -20.06 -12.71
CA VAL A 62 11.18 -21.25 -11.87
C VAL A 62 11.65 -20.85 -10.48
N TYR A 63 11.04 -21.42 -9.46
CA TYR A 63 11.43 -21.20 -8.07
C TYR A 63 12.82 -21.80 -7.79
N LEU A 64 13.68 -21.03 -7.13
CA LEU A 64 14.99 -21.50 -6.65
C LEU A 64 14.99 -21.63 -5.12
N SER A 65 14.83 -20.53 -4.43
CA SER A 65 14.89 -20.48 -2.97
C SER A 65 14.16 -19.25 -2.43
N VAL A 66 13.89 -19.26 -1.15
CA VAL A 66 13.34 -18.13 -0.42
C VAL A 66 14.20 -17.84 0.80
N SER A 67 14.46 -16.57 1.03
CA SER A 67 14.95 -16.02 2.30
C SER A 67 13.83 -15.20 2.91
N GLU A 68 13.95 -14.79 4.19
CA GLU A 68 12.88 -14.07 4.88
C GLU A 68 12.32 -12.89 4.09
N ASN A 69 13.18 -12.12 3.43
CA ASN A 69 12.81 -10.88 2.76
C ASN A 69 13.08 -10.88 1.24
N THR A 70 13.54 -12.01 0.69
CA THR A 70 13.92 -12.10 -0.72
C THR A 70 13.49 -13.42 -1.33
N LEU A 71 12.83 -13.34 -2.46
CA LEU A 71 12.47 -14.48 -3.28
C LEU A 71 13.44 -14.60 -4.47
N TYR A 72 14.08 -15.77 -4.59
CA TYR A 72 15.01 -16.09 -5.66
C TYR A 72 14.35 -16.98 -6.69
N LEU A 73 14.43 -16.57 -7.94
CA LEU A 73 13.81 -17.21 -9.07
C LEU A 73 14.79 -17.30 -10.24
N ARG A 74 14.46 -18.13 -11.20
CA ARG A 74 15.16 -18.22 -12.48
C ARG A 74 14.16 -18.04 -13.62
N SER A 75 14.46 -17.11 -14.51
CA SER A 75 13.66 -16.91 -15.73
C SER A 75 13.82 -18.08 -16.70
N SER A 76 12.87 -18.25 -17.60
CA SER A 76 12.96 -19.19 -18.73
C SER A 76 14.20 -18.97 -19.61
N GLN A 77 14.75 -17.76 -19.61
CA GLN A 77 16.02 -17.42 -20.29
C GLN A 77 17.26 -17.74 -19.44
N ASN A 78 17.12 -18.48 -18.35
CA ASN A 78 18.18 -18.83 -17.40
C ASN A 78 18.80 -17.64 -16.63
N ASN A 79 18.17 -16.49 -16.63
CA ASN A 79 18.61 -15.33 -15.87
C ASN A 79 18.18 -15.45 -14.40
N SER A 80 19.01 -14.90 -13.51
CA SER A 80 18.66 -14.78 -12.09
C SER A 80 17.66 -13.65 -11.90
N VAL A 81 16.52 -13.97 -11.30
CA VAL A 81 15.47 -13.02 -10.95
C VAL A 81 15.32 -12.99 -9.45
N THR A 82 15.29 -11.81 -8.87
CA THR A 82 15.05 -11.61 -7.44
C THR A 82 13.89 -10.65 -7.21
N ILE A 83 13.06 -10.97 -6.22
CA ILE A 83 12.05 -10.07 -5.71
C ILE A 83 12.43 -9.70 -4.28
N ASP A 84 12.72 -8.44 -4.06
CA ASP A 84 13.17 -7.89 -2.79
C ASP A 84 12.53 -6.51 -2.54
N ARG A 85 12.67 -6.03 -1.31
CA ARG A 85 12.29 -4.67 -0.93
C ARG A 85 13.50 -3.78 -0.79
N ILE A 86 13.46 -2.62 -1.41
CA ILE A 86 14.42 -1.53 -1.18
C ILE A 86 13.70 -0.18 -1.15
N ASN A 87 14.08 0.70 -0.24
CA ASN A 87 13.57 2.07 -0.14
C ASN A 87 12.03 2.16 -0.25
N ARG A 88 11.31 1.31 0.51
CA ARG A 88 9.84 1.24 0.54
C ARG A 88 9.18 0.81 -0.78
N VAL A 89 9.94 0.18 -1.66
CA VAL A 89 9.44 -0.36 -2.92
C VAL A 89 9.72 -1.84 -2.97
N LEU A 90 8.68 -2.65 -3.21
CA LEU A 90 8.83 -4.04 -3.61
C LEU A 90 9.16 -4.06 -5.09
N ARG A 91 10.27 -4.67 -5.47
CA ARG A 91 10.77 -4.68 -6.84
C ARG A 91 11.12 -6.08 -7.31
N LYS A 92 11.05 -6.24 -8.61
CA LYS A 92 11.68 -7.35 -9.34
C LYS A 92 12.98 -6.85 -9.94
N ARG A 93 14.03 -7.65 -9.81
CA ARG A 93 15.29 -7.43 -10.47
C ARG A 93 15.59 -8.64 -11.36
N ASP A 94 15.78 -8.38 -12.65
CA ASP A 94 16.14 -9.36 -13.66
C ASP A 94 17.44 -8.88 -14.31
N ASN A 95 18.54 -9.64 -14.08
CA ASN A 95 19.87 -9.32 -14.55
C ASN A 95 20.33 -7.91 -14.09
N ASN A 96 20.17 -6.88 -14.87
CA ASN A 96 20.40 -5.48 -14.51
C ASN A 96 19.10 -4.63 -14.58
N GLY A 97 17.97 -5.26 -14.87
CA GLY A 97 16.68 -4.58 -14.92
C GLY A 97 16.11 -4.30 -13.53
N TYR A 98 15.52 -3.13 -13.35
CA TYR A 98 14.78 -2.71 -12.17
C TYR A 98 13.33 -2.50 -12.55
N GLN A 99 12.42 -3.27 -11.96
CA GLN A 99 10.98 -3.12 -12.15
C GLN A 99 10.30 -2.95 -10.80
N PRO A 100 9.76 -1.77 -10.50
CA PRO A 100 8.95 -1.57 -9.30
C PRO A 100 7.62 -2.31 -9.46
N LEU A 101 7.22 -3.05 -8.44
CA LEU A 101 5.96 -3.80 -8.40
C LEU A 101 4.94 -3.15 -7.48
N LEU A 102 5.38 -2.67 -6.32
CA LEU A 102 4.50 -2.09 -5.31
C LEU A 102 5.24 -1.04 -4.51
N THR A 103 4.57 0.07 -4.20
CA THR A 103 5.14 1.20 -3.45
C THR A 103 4.56 1.29 -2.02
N GLU A 104 5.11 2.14 -1.18
CA GLU A 104 4.72 2.35 0.23
C GLU A 104 4.85 1.09 1.10
N VAL A 105 5.75 0.17 0.74
CA VAL A 105 6.00 -1.07 1.46
C VAL A 105 7.01 -0.85 2.58
N THR A 106 6.62 -1.10 3.82
CA THR A 106 7.51 -1.03 4.99
C THR A 106 8.23 -2.32 5.24
N ASP A 107 7.57 -3.46 4.99
CA ASP A 107 8.17 -4.77 5.14
C ASP A 107 7.57 -5.79 4.20
N VAL A 108 8.35 -6.83 3.86
CA VAL A 108 7.91 -7.98 3.10
C VAL A 108 8.55 -9.24 3.66
N SER A 109 7.76 -10.28 3.82
CA SER A 109 8.25 -11.61 4.18
C SER A 109 7.73 -12.65 3.20
N PHE A 110 8.58 -13.62 2.88
CA PHE A 110 8.25 -14.74 2.02
C PHE A 110 8.43 -16.04 2.78
N GLU A 111 7.47 -16.94 2.65
CA GLU A 111 7.50 -18.26 3.30
C GLU A 111 7.05 -19.33 2.30
N LYS A 112 7.82 -20.42 2.19
CA LYS A 112 7.43 -21.57 1.38
C LYS A 112 6.52 -22.49 2.17
N ILE A 113 5.31 -22.71 1.68
CA ILE A 113 4.32 -23.61 2.28
C ILE A 113 3.92 -24.67 1.25
N GLY A 114 4.52 -25.85 1.37
CA GLY A 114 4.30 -26.94 0.40
C GLY A 114 4.68 -26.55 -1.02
N ALA A 115 3.72 -26.57 -1.93
CA ALA A 115 3.89 -26.18 -3.34
C ALA A 115 3.53 -24.70 -3.61
N ALA A 116 3.45 -23.89 -2.57
CA ALA A 116 3.12 -22.47 -2.71
C ALA A 116 4.10 -21.60 -1.90
N ILE A 117 4.23 -20.35 -2.31
CA ILE A 117 4.92 -19.30 -1.57
C ILE A 117 3.85 -18.35 -1.05
N ARG A 118 3.81 -18.21 0.27
CA ARG A 118 3.05 -17.15 0.93
C ARG A 118 3.94 -15.93 1.04
N PHE A 119 3.39 -14.77 0.76
CA PHE A 119 4.06 -13.51 1.00
C PHE A 119 3.16 -12.58 1.78
N THR A 120 3.74 -11.89 2.75
CA THR A 120 3.08 -10.89 3.57
C THR A 120 3.75 -9.56 3.30
N VAL A 121 2.93 -8.57 2.95
CA VAL A 121 3.39 -7.20 2.68
C VAL A 121 2.78 -6.28 3.71
N SER A 122 3.62 -5.52 4.39
CA SER A 122 3.21 -4.48 5.34
C SER A 122 3.38 -3.11 4.70
N PHE A 123 2.40 -2.24 4.90
CA PHE A 123 2.36 -0.88 4.35
C PHE A 123 2.58 0.17 5.44
N GLU A 124 2.90 1.40 5.03
CA GLU A 124 3.15 2.53 5.95
C GLU A 124 1.95 2.87 6.84
N ASN A 125 0.73 2.62 6.37
CA ASN A 125 -0.49 2.82 7.13
C ASN A 125 -0.75 1.75 8.22
N GLY A 126 0.17 0.77 8.38
CA GLY A 126 0.04 -0.36 9.29
C GLY A 126 -0.82 -1.51 8.74
N GLU A 127 -1.35 -1.39 7.54
CA GLU A 127 -2.09 -2.47 6.88
C GLU A 127 -1.15 -3.59 6.44
N GLN A 128 -1.60 -4.84 6.59
CA GLN A 128 -0.90 -6.02 6.08
C GLN A 128 -1.78 -6.74 5.07
N LYS A 129 -1.19 -7.12 3.94
CA LYS A 129 -1.84 -7.94 2.93
C LYS A 129 -1.06 -9.22 2.70
N ILE A 130 -1.78 -10.31 2.57
CA ILE A 130 -1.22 -11.64 2.37
C ILE A 130 -1.63 -12.13 0.99
N GLY A 131 -0.65 -12.61 0.24
CA GLY A 131 -0.87 -13.27 -1.04
C GLY A 131 -0.22 -14.65 -1.05
N GLN A 132 -0.63 -15.47 -2.00
CA GLN A 132 -0.04 -16.77 -2.27
C GLN A 132 0.21 -16.94 -3.75
N TRP A 133 1.38 -17.48 -4.07
CA TRP A 133 1.73 -17.88 -5.42
C TRP A 133 2.02 -19.38 -5.46
N LYS A 134 1.37 -20.10 -6.37
CA LYS A 134 1.60 -21.52 -6.58
C LYS A 134 2.88 -21.71 -7.41
N ILE A 135 3.82 -22.48 -6.88
CA ILE A 135 5.06 -22.79 -7.58
C ILE A 135 4.71 -23.67 -8.78
N HIS A 136 5.02 -23.21 -9.98
CA HIS A 136 5.03 -24.04 -11.15
C HIS A 136 6.37 -24.79 -11.18
N THR A 137 6.35 -26.05 -10.83
CA THR A 137 7.49 -26.95 -11.06
C THR A 137 7.43 -27.27 -12.55
N GLN A 138 8.39 -26.79 -13.32
CA GLN A 138 8.61 -27.41 -14.63
C GLN A 138 9.06 -28.84 -14.33
N GLU A 139 8.21 -29.82 -14.54
CA GLU A 139 8.66 -31.18 -14.73
C GLU A 139 9.65 -31.14 -15.90
N ALA A 140 10.88 -31.52 -15.61
CA ALA A 140 11.87 -31.72 -16.62
C ALA A 140 11.34 -32.81 -17.57
N ALA A 141 11.01 -32.39 -18.77
CA ALA A 141 10.74 -33.31 -19.85
C ALA A 141 12.08 -33.87 -20.37
#